data_b9fe49ec0d10cab705fe88f232b2c539
#
_entry.id   b9fe49ec0d10cab705fe88f232b2c539
#
_cell.length_a   1.000
_cell.length_b   1.000
_cell.length_c   1.000
_cell.angle_alpha   90.00
_cell.angle_beta   90.00
_cell.angle_gamma   90.00
#
_symmetry.space_group_name_H-M   'P 1'
#
loop_
_entity.id
_entity.type
_entity.pdbx_description
1 polymer ?
#
loop_
_entity_poly.entity_id
_entity_poly.type
_entity_poly.pdbx_seq_one_letter_code
_entity_poly.pdbx_strand_id
1 'polypeptide(L)'
;PDPNMFGGSVFVCKKLGNPWKEFKTNHMKLGRINIRTQSSRANESPTNANYRGVGLAEMAYCIDKKKIHRCNGEVSLHVLDLIQSTMNSAKTNKAVKLTTSCKIPKLFTYKEIQKIMR
;
A
#
# COMPACT_ATOMS: atom_id res chain seq x y z
N PRO A 1 -10.12 2.45 5.50
CA PRO A 1 -10.35 1.39 4.50
C PRO A 1 -10.39 0.02 5.18
N ASP A 2 -11.26 -0.85 4.69
CA ASP A 2 -11.28 -2.24 5.15
C ASP A 2 -10.04 -2.97 4.58
N PRO A 3 -9.17 -3.57 5.40
CA PRO A 3 -7.95 -4.24 4.92
C PRO A 3 -8.25 -5.47 4.05
N ASN A 4 -9.47 -5.99 4.08
CA ASN A 4 -9.91 -7.11 3.25
C ASN A 4 -10.55 -6.66 1.92
N MET A 5 -10.75 -5.38 1.73
CA MET A 5 -11.33 -4.79 0.52
C MET A 5 -10.26 -4.07 -0.29
N PHE A 6 -10.20 -4.35 -1.60
CA PHE A 6 -9.30 -3.64 -2.52
C PHE A 6 -9.89 -2.31 -2.92
N GLY A 7 -9.83 -1.37 -2.08
CA GLY A 7 -10.41 -0.07 -2.26
C GLY A 7 -11.06 0.39 -0.97
N GLY A 8 -11.64 1.53 -1.01
CA GLY A 8 -12.29 2.14 0.13
C GLY A 8 -11.97 3.61 0.19
N SER A 9 -12.75 4.33 0.99
CA SER A 9 -12.55 5.75 1.17
C SER A 9 -11.41 6.02 2.14
N VAL A 10 -10.49 6.89 1.75
CA VAL A 10 -9.45 7.45 2.64
C VAL A 10 -9.83 8.88 2.96
N PHE A 11 -9.97 9.17 4.23
CA PHE A 11 -10.25 10.52 4.69
C PHE A 11 -8.99 11.11 5.33
N VAL A 12 -8.67 12.32 4.98
CA VAL A 12 -7.50 13.04 5.53
C VAL A 12 -7.95 14.33 6.18
N CYS A 13 -7.55 14.51 7.43
CA CYS A 13 -7.65 15.76 8.17
C CYS A 13 -6.25 16.37 8.31
N LYS A 14 -6.02 17.55 7.73
CA LYS A 14 -4.70 18.20 7.74
C LYS A 14 -4.32 18.82 9.08
N LYS A 15 -5.30 19.25 9.85
CA LYS A 15 -5.13 19.83 11.19
C LYS A 15 -6.30 19.41 12.05
N LEU A 16 -6.05 19.21 13.34
CA LEU A 16 -7.09 18.93 14.31
C LEU A 16 -8.18 20.02 14.25
N GLY A 17 -9.45 19.63 14.17
CA GLY A 17 -10.59 20.53 14.02
C GLY A 17 -10.98 20.89 12.58
N ASN A 18 -10.17 20.55 11.58
CA ASN A 18 -10.57 20.75 10.18
C ASN A 18 -11.49 19.61 9.69
N PRO A 19 -12.33 19.91 8.67
CA PRO A 19 -13.16 18.87 8.08
C PRO A 19 -12.30 17.79 7.40
N TRP A 20 -12.74 16.55 7.53
CA TRP A 20 -12.15 15.41 6.84
C TRP A 20 -12.45 15.50 5.34
N LYS A 21 -11.41 15.43 4.51
CA LYS A 21 -11.56 15.37 3.05
C LYS A 21 -11.39 13.92 2.57
N GLU A 22 -12.35 13.46 1.79
CA GLU A 22 -12.24 12.18 1.12
C GLU A 22 -11.26 12.25 -0.06
N PHE A 23 -10.36 11.28 -0.13
CA PHE A 23 -9.51 11.03 -1.28
C PHE A 23 -9.94 9.74 -1.96
N LYS A 24 -10.31 9.83 -3.22
CA LYS A 24 -10.60 8.65 -4.03
C LYS A 24 -9.31 7.89 -4.31
N THR A 25 -9.22 6.66 -3.79
CA THR A 25 -8.04 5.78 -3.93
C THR A 25 -8.16 4.84 -5.12
N ASN A 26 -9.29 4.85 -5.81
CA ASN A 26 -9.61 3.94 -6.90
C ASN A 26 -8.98 4.40 -8.22
N HIS A 27 -7.69 4.18 -8.39
CA HIS A 27 -6.94 4.54 -9.60
C HIS A 27 -6.83 3.33 -10.53
N MET A 28 -7.81 3.14 -11.40
CA MET A 28 -7.80 2.08 -12.42
C MET A 28 -6.53 2.07 -13.30
N LYS A 29 -5.83 3.20 -13.39
CA LYS A 29 -4.56 3.30 -14.12
C LYS A 29 -3.41 2.49 -13.53
N LEU A 30 -3.49 2.14 -12.25
CA LEU A 30 -2.42 1.45 -11.50
C LEU A 30 -2.77 0.00 -11.15
N GLY A 31 -3.97 -0.45 -11.46
CA GLY A 31 -4.44 -1.80 -11.19
C GLY A 31 -5.10 -2.44 -12.41
N ARG A 32 -5.25 -3.74 -12.38
CA ARG A 32 -6.02 -4.46 -13.37
C ARG A 32 -7.50 -4.36 -13.04
N ILE A 33 -8.33 -4.19 -14.08
CA ILE A 33 -9.77 -4.36 -13.94
C ILE A 33 -10.03 -5.83 -13.61
N ASN A 34 -10.82 -6.08 -12.60
CA ASN A 34 -11.25 -7.42 -12.25
C ASN A 34 -12.29 -7.89 -13.28
N ILE A 35 -11.84 -8.51 -14.36
CA ILE A 35 -12.71 -8.97 -15.46
C ILE A 35 -13.53 -10.21 -15.04
N ARG A 36 -13.14 -10.92 -13.99
CA ARG A 36 -13.83 -12.10 -13.47
C ARG A 36 -14.04 -11.97 -11.97
N THR A 37 -15.22 -11.64 -11.57
CA THR A 37 -15.74 -11.84 -10.23
C THR A 37 -15.99 -13.34 -9.97
N GLN A 38 -14.94 -14.14 -9.94
CA GLN A 38 -14.99 -15.45 -9.30
C GLN A 38 -14.62 -15.37 -7.82
N SER A 39 -14.42 -14.18 -7.30
CA SER A 39 -14.36 -13.99 -5.87
C SER A 39 -15.77 -14.17 -5.32
N SER A 40 -15.95 -15.12 -4.44
CA SER A 40 -17.16 -15.37 -3.65
C SER A 40 -17.58 -14.20 -2.75
N ARG A 41 -16.98 -13.03 -2.93
CA ARG A 41 -17.28 -11.80 -2.20
C ARG A 41 -18.12 -10.90 -3.08
N ALA A 42 -19.42 -10.99 -2.88
CA ALA A 42 -20.48 -10.27 -3.60
C ALA A 42 -20.35 -8.72 -3.61
N ASN A 43 -19.37 -8.16 -2.94
CA ASN A 43 -19.23 -6.71 -2.73
C ASN A 43 -18.05 -6.07 -3.47
N GLU A 44 -17.27 -6.81 -4.26
CA GLU A 44 -16.24 -6.21 -5.10
C GLU A 44 -16.86 -5.67 -6.38
N SER A 45 -16.96 -4.36 -6.50
CA SER A 45 -17.39 -3.73 -7.74
C SER A 45 -16.46 -4.13 -8.89
N PRO A 46 -16.99 -4.57 -10.04
CA PRO A 46 -16.19 -4.90 -11.22
C PRO A 46 -15.40 -3.71 -11.78
N THR A 47 -15.73 -2.50 -11.32
CA THR A 47 -15.03 -1.26 -11.70
C THR A 47 -13.86 -0.93 -10.78
N ASN A 48 -13.69 -1.65 -9.67
CA ASN A 48 -12.59 -1.40 -8.75
C ASN A 48 -11.29 -2.00 -9.29
N ALA A 49 -10.21 -1.23 -9.19
CA ALA A 49 -8.90 -1.69 -9.59
C ALA A 49 -8.37 -2.75 -8.60
N ASN A 50 -7.89 -3.87 -9.13
CA ASN A 50 -7.25 -4.91 -8.35
C ASN A 50 -5.73 -4.73 -8.38
N TYR A 51 -5.14 -4.48 -7.22
CA TYR A 51 -3.70 -4.27 -7.06
C TYR A 51 -2.94 -5.51 -6.60
N ARG A 52 -3.63 -6.65 -6.46
CA ARG A 52 -2.99 -7.92 -6.09
C ARG A 52 -1.93 -8.29 -7.12
N GLY A 53 -0.80 -8.77 -6.64
CA GLY A 53 0.30 -9.19 -7.47
C GLY A 53 1.19 -8.05 -8.00
N VAL A 54 0.82 -6.78 -7.88
CA VAL A 54 1.66 -5.65 -8.34
C VAL A 54 3.01 -5.65 -7.62
N GLY A 55 3.03 -5.86 -6.30
CA GLY A 55 4.28 -5.95 -5.54
C GLY A 55 5.16 -7.13 -5.95
N LEU A 56 4.54 -8.29 -6.20
CA LEU A 56 5.26 -9.47 -6.67
C LEU A 56 5.82 -9.28 -8.09
N ALA A 57 5.04 -8.70 -8.98
CA ALA A 57 5.48 -8.36 -10.33
C ALA A 57 6.64 -7.36 -10.32
N GLU A 58 6.58 -6.33 -9.45
CA GLU A 58 7.68 -5.41 -9.27
C GLU A 58 8.94 -6.12 -8.75
N MET A 59 8.79 -6.98 -7.75
CA MET A 59 9.92 -7.75 -7.21
C MET A 59 10.59 -8.56 -8.32
N ALA A 60 9.82 -9.34 -9.09
CA ALA A 60 10.34 -10.13 -10.20
C ALA A 60 11.05 -9.26 -11.25
N TYR A 61 10.42 -8.14 -11.65
CA TYR A 61 11.02 -7.19 -12.59
C TYR A 61 12.33 -6.60 -12.05
N CYS A 62 12.36 -6.23 -10.78
CA CYS A 62 13.56 -5.65 -10.17
C CYS A 62 14.70 -6.66 -10.03
N ILE A 63 14.41 -7.92 -9.74
CA ILE A 63 15.39 -9.01 -9.73
C ILE A 63 16.02 -9.18 -11.12
N ASP A 64 15.18 -9.28 -12.16
CA ASP A 64 15.65 -9.39 -13.55
C ASP A 64 16.54 -8.19 -13.95
N LYS A 65 16.18 -6.99 -13.55
CA LYS A 65 16.92 -5.76 -13.87
C LYS A 65 18.01 -5.39 -12.87
N LYS A 66 18.30 -6.24 -11.88
CA LYS A 66 19.27 -5.99 -10.79
C LYS A 66 19.03 -4.66 -10.08
N LYS A 67 17.78 -4.36 -9.77
CA LYS A 67 17.34 -3.15 -9.08
C LYS A 67 16.75 -3.48 -7.72
N ILE A 68 16.74 -2.50 -6.83
CA ILE A 68 16.05 -2.62 -5.55
C ILE A 68 14.56 -2.34 -5.77
N HIS A 69 13.71 -3.26 -5.35
CA HIS A 69 12.26 -3.08 -5.38
C HIS A 69 11.77 -2.24 -4.18
N ARG A 70 10.59 -1.66 -4.30
CA ARG A 70 10.05 -0.71 -3.30
C ARG A 70 9.83 -1.34 -1.93
N CYS A 71 9.27 -2.54 -1.90
CA CYS A 71 9.03 -3.29 -0.66
C CYS A 71 10.25 -4.18 -0.33
N ASN A 72 11.41 -3.58 -0.17
CA ASN A 72 12.65 -4.29 0.18
C ASN A 72 12.74 -4.56 1.69
N GLY A 73 13.77 -5.31 2.11
CA GLY A 73 13.95 -5.69 3.51
C GLY A 73 14.12 -4.51 4.46
N GLU A 74 14.73 -3.39 4.02
CA GLU A 74 14.88 -2.19 4.83
C GLU A 74 13.52 -1.57 5.17
N VAL A 75 12.65 -1.42 4.16
CA VAL A 75 11.28 -0.91 4.34
C VAL A 75 10.45 -1.85 5.21
N SER A 76 10.55 -3.16 4.95
CA SER A 76 9.81 -4.18 5.72
C SER A 76 10.22 -4.20 7.19
N LEU A 77 11.51 -4.10 7.47
CA LEU A 77 12.03 -4.02 8.83
C LEU A 77 11.55 -2.76 9.56
N HIS A 78 11.56 -1.62 8.86
CA HIS A 78 11.08 -0.37 9.45
C HIS A 78 9.58 -0.41 9.77
N VAL A 79 8.77 -1.00 8.89
CA VAL A 79 7.34 -1.20 9.13
C VAL A 79 7.11 -2.11 10.34
N LEU A 80 7.88 -3.18 10.48
CA LEU A 80 7.80 -4.07 11.63
C LEU A 80 8.16 -3.36 12.94
N ASP A 81 9.25 -2.58 12.95
CA ASP A 81 9.66 -1.78 14.11
C ASP A 81 8.55 -0.78 14.50
N LEU A 82 7.95 -0.12 13.51
CA LEU A 82 6.84 0.80 13.73
C LEU A 82 5.64 0.09 14.41
N ILE A 83 5.25 -1.09 13.92
CA ILE A 83 4.14 -1.87 14.48
C ILE A 83 4.45 -2.27 15.93
N GLN A 84 5.63 -2.86 16.17
CA GLN A 84 6.02 -3.32 17.51
C GLN A 84 6.15 -2.15 18.50
N SER A 85 6.76 -1.04 18.05
CA SER A 85 6.90 0.15 18.88
C SER A 85 5.56 0.79 19.22
N THR A 86 4.61 0.79 18.29
CA THR A 86 3.24 1.26 18.54
C THR A 86 2.54 0.38 19.56
N MET A 87 2.64 -0.94 19.45
CA MET A 87 2.08 -1.87 20.42
C MET A 87 2.69 -1.69 21.83
N ASN A 88 4.01 -1.49 21.88
CA ASN A 88 4.71 -1.25 23.15
C ASN A 88 4.32 0.09 23.76
N SER A 89 4.21 1.14 22.96
CA SER A 89 3.71 2.45 23.38
C SER A 89 2.30 2.36 23.97
N ALA A 90 1.42 1.62 23.33
CA ALA A 90 0.06 1.40 23.82
C ALA A 90 0.02 0.65 25.17
N LYS A 91 0.88 -0.37 25.35
CA LYS A 91 0.97 -1.15 26.60
C LYS A 91 1.55 -0.34 27.76
N THR A 92 2.58 0.47 27.48
CA THR A 92 3.32 1.19 28.52
C THR A 92 2.80 2.61 28.74
N ASN A 93 1.91 3.08 27.88
CA ASN A 93 1.43 4.46 27.82
C ASN A 93 2.57 5.50 27.76
N LYS A 94 3.66 5.14 27.06
CA LYS A 94 4.85 5.99 26.90
C LYS A 94 5.22 6.08 25.43
N ALA A 95 5.83 7.21 25.04
CA ALA A 95 6.42 7.34 23.71
C ALA A 95 7.59 6.36 23.55
N VAL A 96 7.66 5.69 22.41
CA VAL A 96 8.75 4.76 22.05
C VAL A 96 9.49 5.32 20.85
N LYS A 97 10.83 5.39 20.96
CA LYS A 97 11.69 5.81 19.85
C LYS A 97 11.92 4.63 18.92
N LEU A 98 11.69 4.83 17.62
CA LEU A 98 12.03 3.81 16.61
C LEU A 98 13.54 3.61 16.53
N THR A 99 13.95 2.36 16.28
CA THR A 99 15.36 1.96 16.16
C THR A 99 15.83 1.91 14.71
N THR A 100 14.89 1.88 13.78
CA THR A 100 15.14 1.80 12.35
C THR A 100 14.66 3.07 11.61
N SER A 101 15.13 3.24 10.39
CA SER A 101 14.67 4.24 9.45
C SER A 101 14.73 3.68 8.04
N CYS A 102 13.92 4.19 7.12
CA CYS A 102 14.02 3.86 5.71
C CYS A 102 13.70 5.09 4.84
N LYS A 103 14.18 5.04 3.59
CA LYS A 103 13.78 6.03 2.58
C LYS A 103 12.36 5.73 2.12
N ILE A 104 11.52 6.76 2.02
CA ILE A 104 10.17 6.62 1.47
C ILE A 104 10.28 6.16 0.01
N PRO A 105 9.70 5.01 -0.36
CA PRO A 105 9.70 4.55 -1.74
C PRO A 105 8.99 5.54 -2.66
N LYS A 106 9.53 5.75 -3.86
CA LYS A 106 8.86 6.58 -4.86
C LYS A 106 7.54 5.95 -5.29
N LEU A 107 6.53 6.77 -5.52
CA LEU A 107 5.27 6.29 -6.10
C LEU A 107 5.50 5.70 -7.49
N PHE A 108 4.67 4.72 -7.85
CA PHE A 108 4.65 4.20 -9.21
C PHE A 108 4.18 5.26 -10.20
N THR A 109 4.89 5.36 -11.29
CA THR A 109 4.37 6.04 -12.48
C THR A 109 3.59 5.06 -13.34
N TYR A 110 2.67 5.58 -14.16
CA TYR A 110 1.92 4.75 -15.09
C TYR A 110 2.83 3.98 -16.07
N LYS A 111 3.91 4.62 -16.55
CA LYS A 111 4.90 3.98 -17.43
C LYS A 111 5.63 2.82 -16.76
N GLU A 112 5.96 2.96 -15.47
CA GLU A 112 6.60 1.88 -14.71
C GLU A 112 5.66 0.68 -14.57
N ILE A 113 4.41 0.91 -14.21
CA ILE A 113 3.43 -0.17 -14.08
C ILE A 113 3.22 -0.90 -15.40
N GLN A 114 3.12 -0.18 -16.52
CA GLN A 114 3.01 -0.83 -17.82
C GLN A 114 4.22 -1.73 -18.16
N LYS A 115 5.42 -1.37 -17.71
CA LYS A 115 6.62 -2.20 -17.90
C LYS A 115 6.65 -3.43 -16.99
N ILE A 116 6.13 -3.30 -15.77
CA ILE A 116 6.11 -4.36 -14.78
C ILE A 116 5.03 -5.40 -15.08
N MET A 117 3.93 -4.97 -15.68
CA MET A 117 2.76 -5.81 -15.92
C MET A 117 2.74 -6.46 -17.32
N ARG A 118 3.74 -6.21 -18.15
CA ARG A 118 3.98 -6.90 -19.43
C ARG A 118 4.78 -8.18 -19.22
#